data_6eb03630d6c882b48f8ea8dda5351e25
#
_entry.id   6eb03630d6c882b48f8ea8dda5351e25
#
_cell.length_a   1.000
_cell.length_b   1.000
_cell.length_c   1.000
_cell.angle_alpha   90.00
_cell.angle_beta   90.00
_cell.angle_gamma   90.00
#
_symmetry.space_group_name_H-M   'P 1'
#
loop_
_entity.id
_entity.type
_entity.pdbx_description
1 polymer ?
#
loop_
_entity_poly.entity_id
_entity_poly.type
_entity_poly.pdbx_seq_one_letter_code
_entity_poly.pdbx_strand_id
1 'polypeptide(L)'
;MRHLVTLNDLESSEIAEIFALAQEIKDKRKQGERPQLLQGYTMTQLFEKPSLRTRLSFESAMWELGGGSSFFTCKEAGLDGRESIEDVARVIGRFSDVITMRTFSHELIEKFSQHAGTCVINALSDLSHPCQALTDLFTMQELLGDLTQQKLVYVGDGNNVAYSLANCCAKLNVPFVVSSPEGFELCSDLVATLKSNYPGLQLELEADPMKAVADATVIYTDVWASMGQEAETEKRKKIFADFQVTESLMSAAGKQCRFMHCLPAKRGLEVTDGVVDC
;
A
#
# COMPACT_ATOMS: atom_id res chain seq x y z
N MET A 1 -5.31 -19.06 11.97
CA MET A 1 -4.27 -18.76 10.97
C MET A 1 -4.22 -17.25 10.82
N ARG A 2 -3.04 -16.67 10.56
CA ARG A 2 -2.91 -15.23 10.37
C ARG A 2 -3.01 -14.86 8.90
N HIS A 3 -3.70 -13.77 8.62
CA HIS A 3 -3.81 -13.16 7.30
C HIS A 3 -3.27 -11.73 7.36
N LEU A 4 -3.02 -11.12 6.22
CA LEU A 4 -2.75 -9.69 6.07
C LEU A 4 -3.74 -9.14 5.05
N VAL A 5 -4.98 -8.92 5.46
CA VAL A 5 -6.05 -8.38 4.62
C VAL A 5 -6.05 -6.85 4.68
N THR A 6 -5.88 -6.31 5.89
CA THR A 6 -5.63 -4.89 6.17
C THR A 6 -4.52 -4.73 7.19
N LEU A 7 -4.07 -3.50 7.45
CA LEU A 7 -3.11 -3.24 8.53
C LEU A 7 -3.71 -3.39 9.93
N ASN A 8 -5.04 -3.53 10.04
CA ASN A 8 -5.68 -3.85 11.32
C ASN A 8 -5.36 -5.27 11.81
N ASP A 9 -4.93 -6.15 10.91
CA ASP A 9 -4.51 -7.51 11.24
C ASP A 9 -3.16 -7.60 11.96
N LEU A 10 -2.43 -6.50 12.03
CA LEU A 10 -1.10 -6.42 12.66
C LEU A 10 -1.10 -5.52 13.89
N GLU A 11 -0.38 -5.91 14.92
CA GLU A 11 -0.01 -5.05 16.03
C GLU A 11 1.23 -4.20 15.67
N SER A 12 1.43 -3.08 16.39
CA SER A 12 2.60 -2.20 16.16
C SER A 12 3.93 -2.95 16.33
N SER A 13 4.01 -3.86 17.32
CA SER A 13 5.20 -4.70 17.56
C SER A 13 5.50 -5.63 16.39
N GLU A 14 4.46 -6.15 15.72
CA GLU A 14 4.62 -7.03 14.56
C GLU A 14 5.10 -6.29 13.32
N ILE A 15 4.66 -5.04 13.15
CA ILE A 15 5.21 -4.18 12.09
C ILE A 15 6.70 -3.94 12.33
N ALA A 16 7.10 -3.70 13.58
CA ALA A 16 8.51 -3.53 13.93
C ALA A 16 9.33 -4.81 13.66
N GLU A 17 8.78 -5.99 13.97
CA GLU A 17 9.41 -7.29 13.65
C GLU A 17 9.53 -7.50 12.14
N ILE A 18 8.50 -7.15 11.35
CA ILE A 18 8.53 -7.21 9.88
C ILE A 18 9.65 -6.30 9.34
N PHE A 19 9.77 -5.07 9.85
CA PHE A 19 10.80 -4.13 9.42
C PHE A 19 12.22 -4.63 9.79
N ALA A 20 12.39 -5.15 11.00
CA ALA A 20 13.67 -5.72 11.42
C ALA A 20 14.09 -6.91 10.54
N LEU A 21 13.17 -7.83 10.26
CA LEU A 21 13.43 -8.98 9.39
C LEU A 21 13.70 -8.53 7.94
N ALA A 22 12.95 -7.55 7.42
CA ALA A 22 13.17 -6.99 6.10
C ALA A 22 14.57 -6.38 5.98
N GLN A 23 15.01 -5.64 7.00
CA GLN A 23 16.35 -5.07 7.05
C GLN A 23 17.44 -6.16 7.06
N GLU A 24 17.28 -7.20 7.88
CA GLU A 24 18.20 -8.33 7.94
C GLU A 24 18.34 -9.02 6.56
N ILE A 25 17.21 -9.30 5.91
CA ILE A 25 17.20 -9.94 4.58
C ILE A 25 17.85 -9.03 3.54
N LYS A 26 17.55 -7.72 3.56
CA LYS A 26 18.18 -6.75 2.64
C LYS A 26 19.70 -6.69 2.83
N ASP A 27 20.18 -6.73 4.06
CA ASP A 27 21.62 -6.66 4.32
C ASP A 27 22.34 -7.94 3.90
N LYS A 28 21.77 -9.11 4.15
CA LYS A 28 22.26 -10.38 3.60
C LYS A 28 22.30 -10.36 2.07
N ARG A 29 21.22 -9.84 1.44
CA ARG A 29 21.16 -9.71 -0.02
C ARG A 29 22.27 -8.80 -0.58
N LYS A 30 22.58 -7.67 0.09
CA LYS A 30 23.71 -6.78 -0.28
C LYS A 30 25.06 -7.50 -0.20
N GLN A 31 25.20 -8.47 0.71
CA GLN A 31 26.40 -9.31 0.87
C GLN A 31 26.45 -10.47 -0.12
N GLY A 32 25.45 -10.59 -1.00
CA GLY A 32 25.35 -11.67 -1.99
C GLY A 32 24.71 -12.96 -1.45
N GLU A 33 24.25 -12.95 -0.18
CA GLU A 33 23.58 -14.08 0.43
C GLU A 33 22.11 -14.17 -0.02
N ARG A 34 21.61 -15.40 -0.05
CA ARG A 34 20.19 -15.70 -0.34
C ARG A 34 19.68 -16.69 0.71
N PRO A 35 19.19 -16.18 1.87
CA PRO A 35 18.69 -17.04 2.93
C PRO A 35 17.47 -17.84 2.45
N GLN A 36 17.52 -19.15 2.61
CA GLN A 36 16.48 -20.08 2.12
C GLN A 36 15.35 -20.24 3.16
N LEU A 37 14.79 -19.12 3.65
CA LEU A 37 13.79 -19.10 4.71
C LEU A 37 12.47 -19.76 4.33
N LEU A 38 12.16 -19.81 3.03
CA LEU A 38 10.91 -20.37 2.49
C LEU A 38 11.17 -21.61 1.61
N GLN A 39 12.27 -22.34 1.87
CA GLN A 39 12.59 -23.57 1.13
C GLN A 39 11.45 -24.58 1.27
N GLY A 40 10.90 -25.00 0.12
CA GLY A 40 9.78 -25.94 0.05
C GLY A 40 8.39 -25.33 0.22
N TYR A 41 8.29 -24.03 0.51
CA TYR A 41 7.02 -23.33 0.56
C TYR A 41 6.55 -22.91 -0.83
N THR A 42 5.22 -22.89 -1.00
CA THR A 42 4.56 -22.52 -2.25
C THR A 42 3.63 -21.32 -2.04
N MET A 43 3.65 -20.37 -2.99
CA MET A 43 2.73 -19.26 -3.04
C MET A 43 1.86 -19.33 -4.28
N THR A 44 0.55 -19.09 -4.12
CA THR A 44 -0.34 -18.83 -5.26
C THR A 44 -0.73 -17.36 -5.30
N GLN A 45 -0.58 -16.74 -6.47
CA GLN A 45 -1.02 -15.38 -6.74
C GLN A 45 -2.32 -15.39 -7.53
N LEU A 46 -3.36 -14.70 -7.05
CA LEU A 46 -4.67 -14.58 -7.68
C LEU A 46 -4.97 -13.12 -8.00
N PHE A 47 -4.96 -12.76 -9.28
CA PHE A 47 -5.13 -11.36 -9.70
C PHE A 47 -6.35 -11.20 -10.62
N GLU A 48 -7.21 -10.23 -10.30
CA GLU A 48 -8.26 -9.78 -11.22
C GLU A 48 -7.71 -8.83 -12.28
N LYS A 49 -6.67 -8.06 -11.94
CA LYS A 49 -6.01 -7.13 -12.89
C LYS A 49 -4.52 -7.41 -13.02
N PRO A 50 -3.98 -7.29 -14.23
CA PRO A 50 -2.54 -7.38 -14.45
C PRO A 50 -1.78 -6.33 -13.62
N SER A 51 -0.65 -6.74 -13.05
CA SER A 51 0.26 -5.85 -12.37
C SER A 51 1.69 -6.37 -12.46
N LEU A 52 2.50 -5.69 -13.24
CA LEU A 52 3.90 -6.07 -13.42
C LEU A 52 4.68 -6.03 -12.11
N ARG A 53 4.66 -4.88 -11.44
CA ARG A 53 5.44 -4.66 -10.21
C ARG A 53 5.02 -5.59 -9.07
N THR A 54 3.74 -5.68 -8.78
CA THR A 54 3.22 -6.54 -7.70
C THR A 54 3.55 -8.00 -7.97
N ARG A 55 3.30 -8.49 -9.20
CA ARG A 55 3.61 -9.86 -9.56
C ARG A 55 5.10 -10.17 -9.41
N LEU A 56 5.96 -9.36 -10.04
CA LEU A 56 7.41 -9.59 -10.00
C LEU A 56 7.97 -9.49 -8.58
N SER A 57 7.49 -8.56 -7.75
CA SER A 57 7.99 -8.41 -6.37
C SER A 57 7.69 -9.65 -5.53
N PHE A 58 6.47 -10.18 -5.58
CA PHE A 58 6.12 -11.40 -4.85
C PHE A 58 6.82 -12.64 -5.42
N GLU A 59 6.86 -12.81 -6.75
CA GLU A 59 7.58 -13.91 -7.37
C GLU A 59 9.06 -13.89 -7.00
N SER A 60 9.73 -12.74 -7.15
CA SER A 60 11.14 -12.59 -6.82
C SER A 60 11.42 -12.85 -5.34
N ALA A 61 10.56 -12.36 -4.44
CA ALA A 61 10.70 -12.60 -3.01
C ALA A 61 10.67 -14.11 -2.69
N MET A 62 9.69 -14.83 -3.24
CA MET A 62 9.59 -16.29 -3.05
C MET A 62 10.82 -17.01 -3.56
N TRP A 63 11.25 -16.69 -4.79
CA TRP A 63 12.43 -17.34 -5.40
C TRP A 63 13.72 -17.04 -4.62
N GLU A 64 13.94 -15.80 -4.22
CA GLU A 64 15.15 -15.42 -3.47
C GLU A 64 15.21 -16.05 -2.08
N LEU A 65 14.04 -16.37 -1.48
CA LEU A 65 13.93 -17.04 -0.19
C LEU A 65 13.83 -18.58 -0.29
N GLY A 66 13.92 -19.14 -1.49
CA GLY A 66 13.95 -20.60 -1.73
C GLY A 66 12.59 -21.26 -1.93
N GLY A 67 11.52 -20.48 -1.98
CA GLY A 67 10.17 -20.97 -2.25
C GLY A 67 9.82 -20.96 -3.74
N GLY A 68 8.59 -21.38 -4.06
CA GLY A 68 8.01 -21.37 -5.39
C GLY A 68 6.78 -20.47 -5.48
N SER A 69 6.45 -19.99 -6.70
CA SER A 69 5.25 -19.19 -6.94
C SER A 69 4.53 -19.65 -8.20
N SER A 70 3.19 -19.72 -8.11
CA SER A 70 2.28 -19.92 -9.24
C SER A 70 1.38 -18.70 -9.38
N PHE A 71 1.06 -18.33 -10.61
CA PHE A 71 0.21 -17.19 -10.92
C PHE A 71 -1.02 -17.63 -11.69
N PHE A 72 -2.19 -17.16 -11.25
CA PHE A 72 -3.46 -17.33 -11.95
C PHE A 72 -4.22 -16.01 -11.96
N THR A 73 -4.95 -15.74 -13.04
CA THR A 73 -6.01 -14.75 -13.00
C THR A 73 -7.20 -15.29 -12.21
N CYS A 74 -7.98 -14.42 -11.58
CA CYS A 74 -9.20 -14.85 -10.89
C CYS A 74 -10.17 -15.59 -11.83
N LYS A 75 -10.18 -15.26 -13.13
CA LYS A 75 -10.95 -15.96 -14.16
C LYS A 75 -10.45 -17.39 -14.40
N GLU A 76 -9.15 -17.60 -14.53
CA GLU A 76 -8.55 -18.94 -14.66
C GLU A 76 -8.82 -19.80 -13.43
N ALA A 77 -8.83 -19.19 -12.25
CA ALA A 77 -9.16 -19.85 -10.98
C ALA A 77 -10.67 -20.15 -10.82
N GLY A 78 -11.53 -19.68 -11.73
CA GLY A 78 -12.98 -19.93 -11.66
C GLY A 78 -13.77 -18.94 -10.82
N LEU A 79 -13.13 -17.85 -10.34
CA LEU A 79 -13.78 -16.81 -9.52
C LEU A 79 -14.63 -15.83 -10.36
N ASP A 80 -14.82 -16.10 -11.64
CA ASP A 80 -15.72 -15.37 -12.55
C ASP A 80 -17.18 -15.85 -12.49
N GLY A 81 -17.53 -16.62 -11.47
CA GLY A 81 -18.87 -17.19 -11.28
C GLY A 81 -18.98 -18.66 -11.71
N ARG A 82 -17.90 -19.28 -12.18
CA ARG A 82 -17.88 -20.72 -12.51
C ARG A 82 -17.94 -21.61 -11.27
N GLU A 83 -17.25 -21.19 -10.20
CA GLU A 83 -17.21 -21.91 -8.93
C GLU A 83 -17.49 -20.96 -7.75
N SER A 84 -17.88 -21.52 -6.60
CA SER A 84 -18.04 -20.73 -5.39
C SER A 84 -16.67 -20.25 -4.87
N ILE A 85 -16.63 -19.05 -4.28
CA ILE A 85 -15.40 -18.49 -3.66
C ILE A 85 -14.86 -19.46 -2.61
N GLU A 86 -15.75 -20.06 -1.82
CA GLU A 86 -15.44 -20.99 -0.73
C GLU A 86 -14.75 -22.26 -1.23
N ASP A 87 -15.18 -22.79 -2.36
CA ASP A 87 -14.62 -24.02 -2.92
C ASP A 87 -13.26 -23.75 -3.55
N VAL A 88 -13.15 -22.69 -4.33
CA VAL A 88 -11.86 -22.25 -4.88
C VAL A 88 -10.84 -21.97 -3.77
N ALA A 89 -11.26 -21.28 -2.69
CA ALA A 89 -10.39 -20.97 -1.57
C ALA A 89 -9.89 -22.25 -0.87
N ARG A 90 -10.78 -23.22 -0.60
CA ARG A 90 -10.40 -24.51 0.01
C ARG A 90 -9.45 -25.31 -0.86
N VAL A 91 -9.69 -25.33 -2.18
CA VAL A 91 -8.83 -26.07 -3.12
C VAL A 91 -7.44 -25.46 -3.16
N ILE A 92 -7.34 -24.14 -3.44
CA ILE A 92 -6.03 -23.45 -3.55
C ILE A 92 -5.29 -23.51 -2.21
N GLY A 93 -5.98 -23.36 -1.08
CA GLY A 93 -5.36 -23.44 0.23
C GLY A 93 -4.79 -24.81 0.59
N ARG A 94 -5.14 -25.89 -0.15
CA ARG A 94 -4.53 -27.23 0.01
C ARG A 94 -3.22 -27.37 -0.77
N PHE A 95 -3.00 -26.54 -1.77
CA PHE A 95 -1.81 -26.57 -2.62
C PHE A 95 -0.80 -25.46 -2.29
N SER A 96 -1.20 -24.49 -1.44
CA SER A 96 -0.40 -23.29 -1.18
C SER A 96 -0.18 -23.08 0.31
N ASP A 97 1.02 -22.67 0.68
CA ASP A 97 1.35 -22.23 2.04
C ASP A 97 0.99 -20.75 2.26
N VAL A 98 0.97 -19.97 1.17
CA VAL A 98 0.52 -18.58 1.17
C VAL A 98 -0.20 -18.24 -0.13
N ILE A 99 -1.21 -17.39 -0.03
CA ILE A 99 -1.98 -16.90 -1.17
C ILE A 99 -1.90 -15.38 -1.18
N THR A 100 -1.53 -14.78 -2.31
CA THR A 100 -1.60 -13.33 -2.50
C THR A 100 -2.73 -12.99 -3.45
N MET A 101 -3.55 -12.02 -3.06
CA MET A 101 -4.72 -11.63 -3.86
C MET A 101 -4.65 -10.15 -4.24
N ARG A 102 -4.91 -9.85 -5.51
CA ARG A 102 -5.10 -8.49 -6.02
C ARG A 102 -6.44 -8.42 -6.74
N THR A 103 -7.40 -7.78 -6.11
CA THR A 103 -8.80 -7.79 -6.53
C THR A 103 -9.35 -6.36 -6.64
N PHE A 104 -10.52 -6.22 -7.25
CA PHE A 104 -11.31 -5.01 -7.14
C PHE A 104 -11.96 -4.96 -5.76
N SER A 105 -12.79 -5.96 -5.43
CA SER A 105 -13.54 -6.02 -4.20
C SER A 105 -12.67 -6.47 -3.03
N HIS A 106 -12.66 -5.70 -1.95
CA HIS A 106 -12.06 -6.10 -0.68
C HIS A 106 -12.79 -7.28 -0.05
N GLU A 107 -14.13 -7.30 -0.14
CA GLU A 107 -14.98 -8.37 0.38
C GLU A 107 -14.61 -9.74 -0.20
N LEU A 108 -14.17 -9.79 -1.47
CA LEU A 108 -13.69 -11.02 -2.08
C LEU A 108 -12.48 -11.61 -1.31
N ILE A 109 -11.53 -10.74 -0.92
CA ILE A 109 -10.35 -11.17 -0.16
C ILE A 109 -10.75 -11.62 1.25
N GLU A 110 -11.62 -10.88 1.91
CA GLU A 110 -12.14 -11.25 3.25
C GLU A 110 -12.81 -12.61 3.22
N LYS A 111 -13.75 -12.80 2.29
CA LYS A 111 -14.47 -14.06 2.12
C LYS A 111 -13.54 -15.21 1.77
N PHE A 112 -12.58 -14.98 0.89
CA PHE A 112 -11.57 -15.97 0.51
C PHE A 112 -10.70 -16.37 1.71
N SER A 113 -10.26 -15.42 2.53
CA SER A 113 -9.41 -15.67 3.70
C SER A 113 -10.10 -16.53 4.75
N GLN A 114 -11.43 -16.41 4.91
CA GLN A 114 -12.22 -17.23 5.84
C GLN A 114 -12.22 -18.72 5.48
N HIS A 115 -12.00 -19.07 4.21
CA HIS A 115 -12.14 -20.44 3.71
C HIS A 115 -10.84 -21.06 3.20
N ALA A 116 -9.81 -20.28 2.96
CA ALA A 116 -8.55 -20.75 2.35
C ALA A 116 -7.79 -21.78 3.22
N GLY A 117 -7.90 -21.71 4.56
CA GLY A 117 -7.17 -22.60 5.47
C GLY A 117 -5.64 -22.41 5.42
N THR A 118 -5.16 -21.38 4.74
CA THR A 118 -3.77 -20.96 4.69
C THR A 118 -3.67 -19.42 4.76
N CYS A 119 -2.45 -18.86 4.88
CA CYS A 119 -2.24 -17.42 4.95
C CYS A 119 -2.70 -16.73 3.67
N VAL A 120 -3.51 -15.67 3.79
CA VAL A 120 -3.90 -14.80 2.68
C VAL A 120 -3.33 -13.41 2.90
N ILE A 121 -2.69 -12.87 1.87
CA ILE A 121 -2.09 -11.53 1.83
C ILE A 121 -2.83 -10.70 0.79
N ASN A 122 -3.37 -9.56 1.20
CA ASN A 122 -3.92 -8.56 0.30
C ASN A 122 -2.78 -7.81 -0.41
N ALA A 123 -2.59 -8.09 -1.68
CA ALA A 123 -1.64 -7.39 -2.53
C ALA A 123 -2.17 -6.05 -3.05
N LEU A 124 -3.48 -5.88 -3.12
CA LEU A 124 -4.25 -4.65 -3.33
C LEU A 124 -5.75 -4.98 -3.47
N SER A 125 -6.60 -4.18 -2.87
CA SER A 125 -8.04 -4.13 -3.12
C SER A 125 -8.52 -2.67 -3.25
N ASP A 126 -9.82 -2.45 -3.50
CA ASP A 126 -10.42 -1.11 -3.52
C ASP A 126 -10.32 -0.37 -2.17
N LEU A 127 -10.32 -1.10 -1.05
CA LEU A 127 -10.22 -0.53 0.30
C LEU A 127 -8.78 -0.35 0.79
N SER A 128 -7.87 -1.30 0.51
CA SER A 128 -6.58 -1.36 1.21
C SER A 128 -5.43 -1.86 0.32
N HIS A 129 -4.24 -1.31 0.58
CA HIS A 129 -2.96 -1.73 -0.01
C HIS A 129 -1.90 -1.90 1.09
N PRO A 130 -2.05 -2.90 1.98
CA PRO A 130 -1.25 -3.02 3.20
C PRO A 130 0.25 -3.20 2.92
N CYS A 131 0.60 -4.02 1.93
CA CYS A 131 2.01 -4.25 1.56
C CYS A 131 2.71 -2.97 1.07
N GLN A 132 1.98 -2.09 0.36
CA GLN A 132 2.53 -0.82 -0.09
C GLN A 132 2.81 0.09 1.11
N ALA A 133 1.85 0.31 1.99
CA ALA A 133 2.02 1.18 3.14
C ALA A 133 3.16 0.69 4.08
N LEU A 134 3.29 -0.62 4.30
CA LEU A 134 4.43 -1.19 5.04
C LEU A 134 5.76 -0.88 4.34
N THR A 135 5.81 -1.04 3.02
CA THR A 135 7.02 -0.76 2.22
C THR A 135 7.38 0.72 2.26
N ASP A 136 6.39 1.61 2.18
CA ASP A 136 6.59 3.05 2.21
C ASP A 136 7.17 3.51 3.56
N LEU A 137 6.56 3.07 4.67
CA LEU A 137 7.05 3.42 6.01
C LEU A 137 8.42 2.77 6.29
N PHE A 138 8.66 1.55 5.83
CA PHE A 138 9.99 0.94 5.90
C PHE A 138 11.03 1.75 5.12
N THR A 139 10.70 2.21 3.92
CA THR A 139 11.57 3.07 3.10
C THR A 139 11.86 4.41 3.81
N MET A 140 10.84 5.02 4.41
CA MET A 140 11.04 6.22 5.21
C MET A 140 11.98 5.96 6.39
N GLN A 141 11.81 4.84 7.10
CA GLN A 141 12.71 4.46 8.21
C GLN A 141 14.15 4.26 7.74
N GLU A 142 14.37 3.62 6.60
CA GLU A 142 15.71 3.42 6.04
C GLU A 142 16.40 4.74 5.67
N LEU A 143 15.66 5.70 5.12
CA LEU A 143 16.22 6.94 4.58
C LEU A 143 16.28 8.06 5.62
N LEU A 144 15.36 8.10 6.56
CA LEU A 144 15.13 9.23 7.46
C LEU A 144 15.28 8.86 8.94
N GLY A 145 15.40 7.58 9.27
CA GLY A 145 15.56 7.11 10.64
C GLY A 145 14.24 7.04 11.42
N ASP A 146 14.21 7.66 12.61
CA ASP A 146 13.05 7.61 13.51
C ASP A 146 11.80 8.18 12.88
N LEU A 147 10.82 7.32 12.62
CA LEU A 147 9.56 7.67 11.97
C LEU A 147 8.70 8.64 12.79
N THR A 148 8.82 8.64 14.11
CA THR A 148 8.04 9.54 14.97
C THR A 148 8.46 11.01 14.83
N GLN A 149 9.63 11.27 14.25
CA GLN A 149 10.16 12.60 13.95
C GLN A 149 9.89 13.03 12.50
N GLN A 150 9.21 12.18 11.71
CA GLN A 150 8.93 12.45 10.32
C GLN A 150 7.48 12.91 10.14
N LYS A 151 7.26 13.83 9.20
CA LYS A 151 5.90 14.25 8.80
C LYS A 151 5.64 13.79 7.39
N LEU A 152 4.74 12.82 7.25
CA LEU A 152 4.25 12.35 5.96
C LEU A 152 3.02 13.16 5.54
N VAL A 153 3.06 13.74 4.35
CA VAL A 153 1.93 14.47 3.76
C VAL A 153 1.48 13.75 2.50
N TYR A 154 0.25 13.30 2.48
CA TYR A 154 -0.38 12.72 1.31
C TYR A 154 -1.20 13.81 0.59
N VAL A 155 -0.97 14.00 -0.71
CA VAL A 155 -1.66 14.99 -1.53
C VAL A 155 -2.41 14.26 -2.65
N GLY A 156 -3.73 14.28 -2.65
CA GLY A 156 -4.53 13.59 -3.66
C GLY A 156 -5.85 13.01 -3.15
N ASP A 157 -6.31 11.93 -3.78
CA ASP A 157 -7.55 11.22 -3.44
C ASP A 157 -7.40 10.40 -2.14
N GLY A 158 -8.33 10.51 -1.22
CA GLY A 158 -8.41 9.68 0.00
C GLY A 158 -8.71 8.21 -0.26
N ASN A 159 -7.97 7.62 -1.20
CA ASN A 159 -8.14 6.27 -1.73
C ASN A 159 -7.59 5.15 -0.80
N ASN A 160 -7.51 3.92 -1.31
CA ASN A 160 -6.99 2.75 -0.60
C ASN A 160 -5.53 2.88 -0.15
N VAL A 161 -4.69 3.66 -0.85
CA VAL A 161 -3.31 3.93 -0.45
C VAL A 161 -3.30 4.89 0.74
N ALA A 162 -4.04 6.01 0.66
CA ALA A 162 -4.20 6.94 1.77
C ALA A 162 -4.81 6.26 3.01
N TYR A 163 -5.82 5.39 2.82
CA TYR A 163 -6.40 4.55 3.87
C TYR A 163 -5.33 3.71 4.57
N SER A 164 -4.50 3.02 3.80
CA SER A 164 -3.48 2.12 4.35
C SER A 164 -2.34 2.89 5.02
N LEU A 165 -1.91 4.02 4.44
CA LEU A 165 -0.93 4.91 5.05
C LEU A 165 -1.43 5.47 6.38
N ALA A 166 -2.70 5.91 6.47
CA ALA A 166 -3.29 6.41 7.70
C ALA A 166 -3.27 5.35 8.82
N ASN A 167 -3.63 4.10 8.51
CA ASN A 167 -3.56 2.99 9.46
C ASN A 167 -2.12 2.68 9.90
N CYS A 168 -1.17 2.67 8.96
CA CYS A 168 0.23 2.40 9.27
C CYS A 168 0.85 3.51 10.12
N CYS A 169 0.60 4.77 9.77
CA CYS A 169 1.05 5.94 10.51
C CYS A 169 0.49 5.96 11.93
N ALA A 170 -0.79 5.61 12.10
CA ALA A 170 -1.41 5.54 13.42
C ALA A 170 -0.72 4.49 14.32
N LYS A 171 -0.43 3.30 13.78
CA LYS A 171 0.24 2.21 14.52
C LYS A 171 1.70 2.53 14.86
N LEU A 172 2.38 3.29 14.02
CA LEU A 172 3.79 3.65 14.19
C LEU A 172 4.00 5.06 14.79
N ASN A 173 2.90 5.74 15.14
CA ASN A 173 2.90 7.11 15.68
C ASN A 173 3.65 8.10 14.77
N VAL A 174 3.42 8.02 13.46
CA VAL A 174 3.97 8.93 12.45
C VAL A 174 3.01 10.08 12.23
N PRO A 175 3.42 11.35 12.36
CA PRO A 175 2.62 12.51 11.96
C PRO A 175 2.17 12.39 10.50
N PHE A 176 0.86 12.43 10.25
CA PHE A 176 0.27 12.22 8.94
C PHE A 176 -0.76 13.31 8.60
N VAL A 177 -0.55 13.96 7.47
CA VAL A 177 -1.48 14.96 6.94
C VAL A 177 -2.01 14.47 5.61
N VAL A 178 -3.30 14.61 5.39
CA VAL A 178 -3.95 14.32 4.11
C VAL A 178 -4.54 15.59 3.54
N SER A 179 -4.11 15.95 2.33
CA SER A 179 -4.65 17.08 1.59
C SER A 179 -5.39 16.57 0.36
N SER A 180 -6.71 16.75 0.39
CA SER A 180 -7.62 16.25 -0.66
C SER A 180 -8.64 17.33 -1.04
N PRO A 181 -9.15 17.33 -2.29
CA PRO A 181 -10.29 18.14 -2.67
C PRO A 181 -11.54 17.77 -1.87
N GLU A 182 -12.48 18.70 -1.75
CA GLU A 182 -13.80 18.46 -1.13
C GLU A 182 -14.50 17.27 -1.80
N GLY A 183 -14.97 16.33 -0.97
CA GLY A 183 -15.63 15.09 -1.38
C GLY A 183 -14.68 13.94 -1.79
N PHE A 184 -13.37 14.14 -1.61
CA PHE A 184 -12.33 13.12 -1.87
C PHE A 184 -11.39 12.91 -0.67
N GLU A 185 -11.82 13.33 0.51
CA GLU A 185 -11.06 13.19 1.74
C GLU A 185 -11.03 11.73 2.21
N LEU A 186 -10.19 11.44 3.20
CA LEU A 186 -10.28 10.17 3.92
C LEU A 186 -11.67 9.99 4.53
N CYS A 187 -12.16 8.75 4.49
CA CYS A 187 -13.43 8.38 5.11
C CYS A 187 -13.49 8.86 6.58
N SER A 188 -14.54 9.60 6.92
CA SER A 188 -14.73 10.17 8.25
C SER A 188 -14.76 9.11 9.37
N ASP A 189 -15.34 7.94 9.09
CA ASP A 189 -15.41 6.83 10.04
C ASP A 189 -14.03 6.24 10.32
N LEU A 190 -13.18 6.17 9.30
CA LEU A 190 -11.77 5.78 9.49
C LEU A 190 -11.06 6.79 10.40
N VAL A 191 -11.17 8.08 10.11
CA VAL A 191 -10.52 9.15 10.89
C VAL A 191 -10.98 9.11 12.34
N ALA A 192 -12.28 8.96 12.58
CA ALA A 192 -12.85 8.85 13.92
C ALA A 192 -12.33 7.61 14.65
N THR A 193 -12.31 6.46 13.98
CA THR A 193 -11.80 5.20 14.52
C THR A 193 -10.32 5.29 14.89
N LEU A 194 -9.49 5.84 14.01
CA LEU A 194 -8.07 5.99 14.27
C LEU A 194 -7.80 6.95 15.45
N LYS A 195 -8.48 8.09 15.50
CA LYS A 195 -8.34 9.03 16.62
C LYS A 195 -8.82 8.44 17.96
N SER A 196 -9.84 7.59 17.93
CA SER A 196 -10.31 6.88 19.12
C SER A 196 -9.32 5.83 19.61
N ASN A 197 -8.77 5.02 18.70
CA ASN A 197 -7.90 3.92 19.04
C ASN A 197 -6.45 4.36 19.36
N TYR A 198 -6.03 5.50 18.83
CA TYR A 198 -4.69 6.05 18.97
C TYR A 198 -4.75 7.51 19.45
N PRO A 199 -4.95 7.76 20.76
CA PRO A 199 -5.14 9.13 21.29
C PRO A 199 -3.97 10.09 21.06
N GLY A 200 -2.76 9.56 20.80
CA GLY A 200 -1.56 10.34 20.46
C GLY A 200 -1.37 10.62 18.98
N LEU A 201 -2.27 10.12 18.14
CA LEU A 201 -2.16 10.23 16.69
C LEU A 201 -2.25 11.69 16.22
N GLN A 202 -1.23 12.13 15.50
CA GLN A 202 -1.20 13.40 14.78
C GLN A 202 -1.71 13.18 13.35
N LEU A 203 -3.03 13.03 13.20
CA LEU A 203 -3.72 12.93 11.91
C LEU A 203 -4.50 14.21 11.63
N GLU A 204 -4.11 14.91 10.58
CA GLU A 204 -4.71 16.16 10.13
C GLU A 204 -5.28 16.01 8.71
N LEU A 205 -6.39 16.71 8.46
CA LEU A 205 -6.96 16.91 7.13
C LEU A 205 -6.84 18.41 6.81
N GLU A 206 -6.10 18.75 5.77
CA GLU A 206 -5.89 20.13 5.34
C GLU A 206 -6.24 20.27 3.86
N ALA A 207 -7.21 21.11 3.54
CA ALA A 207 -7.70 21.28 2.18
C ALA A 207 -6.72 22.04 1.27
N ASP A 208 -5.86 22.89 1.86
CA ASP A 208 -4.87 23.67 1.11
C ASP A 208 -3.54 22.90 1.05
N PRO A 209 -3.13 22.36 -0.11
CA PRO A 209 -1.91 21.57 -0.22
C PRO A 209 -0.65 22.39 0.13
N MET A 210 -0.63 23.70 -0.09
CA MET A 210 0.50 24.55 0.28
C MET A 210 0.67 24.65 1.79
N LYS A 211 -0.42 24.64 2.56
CA LYS A 211 -0.36 24.60 4.02
C LYS A 211 -0.04 23.22 4.54
N ALA A 212 -0.64 22.19 3.92
CA ALA A 212 -0.43 20.80 4.33
C ALA A 212 1.06 20.42 4.32
N VAL A 213 1.80 20.83 3.28
CA VAL A 213 3.21 20.46 3.10
C VAL A 213 4.20 21.25 3.96
N ALA A 214 3.75 22.24 4.73
CA ALA A 214 4.64 22.96 5.64
C ALA A 214 5.36 21.98 6.59
N ASP A 215 6.69 22.05 6.64
CA ASP A 215 7.56 21.17 7.44
C ASP A 215 7.43 19.67 7.11
N ALA A 216 6.90 19.30 5.95
CA ALA A 216 6.84 17.90 5.53
C ALA A 216 8.24 17.33 5.28
N THR A 217 8.50 16.13 5.79
CA THR A 217 9.71 15.37 5.46
C THR A 217 9.52 14.47 4.24
N VAL A 218 8.27 14.06 4.00
CA VAL A 218 7.87 13.30 2.80
C VAL A 218 6.55 13.84 2.26
N ILE A 219 6.50 14.08 0.95
CA ILE A 219 5.25 14.29 0.20
C ILE A 219 4.98 13.03 -0.61
N TYR A 220 3.79 12.50 -0.45
CA TYR A 220 3.30 11.32 -1.15
C TYR A 220 2.11 11.67 -2.04
N THR A 221 2.02 11.09 -3.22
CA THR A 221 0.81 11.16 -4.05
C THR A 221 0.55 9.83 -4.76
N ASP A 222 -0.65 9.69 -5.28
CA ASP A 222 -1.07 8.57 -6.13
C ASP A 222 -1.93 9.10 -7.27
N VAL A 223 -2.19 8.26 -8.26
CA VAL A 223 -3.04 8.61 -9.40
C VAL A 223 -4.42 9.12 -8.94
N TRP A 224 -4.91 10.19 -9.56
CA TRP A 224 -6.20 10.76 -9.23
C TRP A 224 -7.40 9.89 -9.63
N ALA A 225 -7.22 9.02 -10.62
CA ALA A 225 -8.20 8.03 -11.02
C ALA A 225 -7.59 6.64 -10.85
N SER A 226 -8.02 5.94 -9.82
CA SER A 226 -7.60 4.58 -9.49
C SER A 226 -8.22 3.57 -10.47
N MET A 227 -7.83 2.31 -10.31
CA MET A 227 -8.35 1.22 -11.14
C MET A 227 -9.87 1.11 -11.05
N GLY A 228 -10.54 1.08 -12.20
CA GLY A 228 -12.00 1.05 -12.30
C GLY A 228 -12.67 2.42 -12.37
N GLN A 229 -11.90 3.50 -12.23
CA GLN A 229 -12.38 4.89 -12.26
C GLN A 229 -11.95 5.63 -13.54
N GLU A 230 -11.46 4.91 -14.55
CA GLU A 230 -10.90 5.50 -15.77
C GLU A 230 -11.89 6.41 -16.52
N ALA A 231 -13.20 6.12 -16.41
CA ALA A 231 -14.26 6.95 -16.99
C ALA A 231 -14.37 8.34 -16.34
N GLU A 232 -13.89 8.51 -15.12
CA GLU A 232 -13.94 9.77 -14.39
C GLU A 232 -12.70 10.66 -14.60
N THR A 233 -11.72 10.20 -15.36
CA THR A 233 -10.40 10.85 -15.49
C THR A 233 -10.50 12.34 -15.83
N GLU A 234 -11.32 12.73 -16.78
CA GLU A 234 -11.45 14.14 -17.22
C GLU A 234 -12.14 15.02 -16.16
N LYS A 235 -13.08 14.46 -15.40
CA LYS A 235 -13.71 15.15 -14.28
C LYS A 235 -12.70 15.35 -13.14
N ARG A 236 -11.97 14.29 -12.79
CA ARG A 236 -10.98 14.31 -11.71
C ARG A 236 -9.81 15.24 -12.02
N LYS A 237 -9.34 15.33 -13.26
CA LYS A 237 -8.32 16.32 -13.69
C LYS A 237 -8.68 17.76 -13.30
N LYS A 238 -9.94 18.14 -13.43
CA LYS A 238 -10.39 19.48 -13.09
C LYS A 238 -10.48 19.70 -11.59
N ILE A 239 -10.94 18.70 -10.87
CA ILE A 239 -11.13 18.77 -9.41
C ILE A 239 -9.78 18.78 -8.69
N PHE A 240 -8.85 17.96 -9.15
CA PHE A 240 -7.54 17.78 -8.53
C PHE A 240 -6.44 18.71 -9.07
N ALA A 241 -6.76 19.64 -9.98
CA ALA A 241 -5.75 20.49 -10.61
C ALA A 241 -4.83 21.22 -9.62
N ASP A 242 -5.39 21.70 -8.51
CA ASP A 242 -4.66 22.41 -7.45
C ASP A 242 -3.90 21.46 -6.50
N PHE A 243 -4.07 20.14 -6.65
CA PHE A 243 -3.44 19.10 -5.85
C PHE A 243 -2.30 18.37 -6.60
N GLN A 244 -1.83 18.95 -7.71
CA GLN A 244 -0.66 18.42 -8.40
C GLN A 244 0.60 18.66 -7.57
N VAL A 245 1.40 17.61 -7.37
CA VAL A 245 2.72 17.74 -6.74
C VAL A 245 3.68 18.32 -7.76
N THR A 246 4.05 19.59 -7.53
CA THR A 246 4.93 20.39 -8.39
C THR A 246 6.23 20.70 -7.65
N GLU A 247 7.23 21.19 -8.38
CA GLU A 247 8.49 21.66 -7.81
C GLU A 247 8.28 22.81 -6.82
N SER A 248 7.24 23.64 -7.02
CA SER A 248 6.88 24.72 -6.09
C SER A 248 6.31 24.14 -4.78
N LEU A 249 5.47 23.10 -4.85
CA LEU A 249 4.95 22.41 -3.67
C LEU A 249 6.08 21.71 -2.89
N MET A 250 6.99 21.03 -3.59
CA MET A 250 8.18 20.43 -2.97
C MET A 250 9.07 21.49 -2.29
N SER A 251 9.23 22.63 -2.93
CA SER A 251 10.04 23.73 -2.38
C SER A 251 9.42 24.36 -1.13
N ALA A 252 8.08 24.39 -1.03
CA ALA A 252 7.36 24.87 0.13
C ALA A 252 7.56 23.98 1.37
N ALA A 253 7.72 22.68 1.18
CA ALA A 253 8.04 21.75 2.26
C ALA A 253 9.50 21.84 2.76
N GLY A 254 10.39 22.37 1.92
CA GLY A 254 11.80 22.55 2.25
C GLY A 254 12.74 21.63 1.46
N LYS A 255 14.03 21.98 1.46
CA LYS A 255 15.04 21.33 0.60
C LYS A 255 15.32 19.84 0.91
N GLN A 256 14.96 19.36 2.08
CA GLN A 256 15.22 17.99 2.49
C GLN A 256 14.00 17.09 2.32
N CYS A 257 12.85 17.63 1.92
CA CYS A 257 11.65 16.88 1.67
C CYS A 257 11.86 15.86 0.54
N ARG A 258 11.39 14.64 0.75
CA ARG A 258 11.42 13.56 -0.24
C ARG A 258 10.07 13.40 -0.91
N PHE A 259 10.08 13.00 -2.16
CA PHE A 259 8.88 12.62 -2.90
C PHE A 259 8.72 11.11 -2.92
N MET A 260 7.49 10.62 -2.71
CA MET A 260 7.15 9.20 -2.83
C MET A 260 5.87 9.01 -3.66
N HIS A 261 5.78 7.87 -4.33
CA HIS A 261 4.64 7.47 -5.16
C HIS A 261 4.61 5.94 -5.30
N CYS A 262 3.44 5.32 -5.18
CA CYS A 262 3.31 3.86 -5.33
C CYS A 262 3.48 3.36 -6.78
N LEU A 263 3.48 4.26 -7.75
CA LEU A 263 3.55 3.98 -9.19
C LEU A 263 2.39 3.08 -9.73
N PRO A 264 2.01 3.24 -11.02
CA PRO A 264 2.63 4.12 -12.04
C PRO A 264 2.24 5.59 -11.86
N ALA A 265 3.19 6.51 -12.03
CA ALA A 265 2.90 7.94 -12.04
C ALA A 265 2.37 8.39 -13.40
N LYS A 266 1.33 9.21 -13.41
CA LYS A 266 0.82 9.89 -14.61
C LYS A 266 1.41 11.30 -14.68
N ARG A 267 2.61 11.38 -15.22
CA ARG A 267 3.36 12.64 -15.36
C ARG A 267 2.52 13.73 -16.03
N GLY A 268 2.56 14.93 -15.46
CA GLY A 268 1.72 16.05 -15.90
C GLY A 268 0.29 16.04 -15.37
N LEU A 269 -0.11 15.00 -14.59
CA LEU A 269 -1.37 14.97 -13.85
C LEU A 269 -1.09 15.15 -12.34
N GLU A 270 -1.05 14.07 -11.57
CA GLU A 270 -0.83 14.15 -10.12
C GLU A 270 0.57 14.63 -9.72
N VAL A 271 1.54 14.55 -10.63
CA VAL A 271 2.92 14.95 -10.39
C VAL A 271 3.58 15.48 -11.67
N THR A 272 4.47 16.46 -11.54
CA THR A 272 5.28 16.97 -12.67
C THR A 272 6.49 16.08 -12.96
N ASP A 273 7.04 16.18 -14.17
CA ASP A 273 8.25 15.45 -14.57
C ASP A 273 9.45 15.80 -13.69
N GLY A 274 9.63 17.09 -13.38
CA GLY A 274 10.75 17.55 -12.57
C GLY A 274 10.74 17.01 -11.14
N VAL A 275 9.57 16.73 -10.57
CA VAL A 275 9.47 16.09 -9.24
C VAL A 275 9.79 14.60 -9.31
N VAL A 276 9.35 13.90 -10.36
CA VAL A 276 9.61 12.45 -10.50
C VAL A 276 11.09 12.16 -10.77
N ASP A 277 11.75 13.05 -11.48
CA ASP A 277 13.13 12.86 -11.94
C ASP A 277 14.19 13.57 -11.07
N CYS A 278 13.80 14.15 -9.92
CA CYS A 278 14.70 14.87 -9.00
C CYS A 278 15.53 13.95 -8.09
#